data_1a45fc48beeec11e7944003338894cbc
#
_entry.id   1a45fc48beeec11e7944003338894cbc
#
_cell.length_a   1.000
_cell.length_b   1.000
_cell.length_c   1.000
_cell.angle_alpha   90.00
_cell.angle_beta   90.00
_cell.angle_gamma   90.00
#
_symmetry.space_group_name_H-M   'P 1'
#
loop_
_entity.id
_entity.type
_entity.pdbx_description
1 polymer ?
#
loop_
_entity_poly.entity_id
_entity_poly.type
_entity_poly.pdbx_seq_one_letter_code
_entity_poly.pdbx_strand_id
1 'polypeptide(L)'
;MIPKIFEIDGDKLIINEEILSIPELSILLQKYPKDDINIFKYIYHLTKLDGAYSEFAEEEREEILKKDYGKNIKMNDADIVNAIQKVKKLYNSMQLYRAITSAKRVLDNLILSSQAQEISFGKEGNYANLFNFATNIEKSMESLNNLEKMYIELIKQVRIKGNKKLSYDQKK
;
A
#
# COMPACT_ATOMS: atom_id res chain seq x y z
N MET A 1 8.66 -8.18 5.29
CA MET A 1 7.25 -8.36 5.70
C MET A 1 6.71 -6.98 6.02
N ILE A 2 5.62 -6.54 5.42
CA ILE A 2 5.02 -5.23 5.72
C ILE A 2 4.10 -5.47 6.91
N PRO A 3 4.21 -4.68 8.00
CA PRO A 3 3.44 -4.92 9.21
C PRO A 3 1.93 -4.78 8.96
N LYS A 4 1.14 -5.68 9.53
CA LYS A 4 -0.30 -5.51 9.64
C LYS A 4 -0.56 -4.40 10.66
N ILE A 5 -0.73 -3.18 10.18
CA ILE A 5 -0.86 -1.99 11.05
C ILE A 5 -2.16 -2.05 11.86
N PHE A 6 -3.25 -2.44 11.20
CA PHE A 6 -4.58 -2.50 11.79
C PHE A 6 -5.27 -3.81 11.42
N GLU A 7 -5.98 -4.39 12.37
CA GLU A 7 -6.94 -5.47 12.16
C GLU A 7 -8.31 -5.04 12.69
N ILE A 8 -9.38 -5.44 12.02
CA ILE A 8 -10.74 -5.28 12.53
C ILE A 8 -11.29 -6.65 12.86
N ASP A 9 -11.77 -6.79 14.10
CA ASP A 9 -12.53 -7.92 14.57
C ASP A 9 -13.95 -7.44 14.96
N GLY A 10 -14.90 -7.66 14.05
CA GLY A 10 -16.24 -7.05 14.16
C GLY A 10 -16.14 -5.51 14.11
N ASP A 11 -16.64 -4.84 15.16
CA ASP A 11 -16.56 -3.38 15.30
C ASP A 11 -15.33 -2.89 16.06
N LYS A 12 -14.45 -3.80 16.46
CA LYS A 12 -13.26 -3.49 17.25
C LYS A 12 -12.04 -3.35 16.36
N LEU A 13 -11.38 -2.21 16.44
CA LEU A 13 -10.06 -2.02 15.86
C LEU A 13 -9.01 -2.60 16.80
N ILE A 14 -8.26 -3.57 16.32
CA ILE A 14 -7.09 -4.14 16.99
C ILE A 14 -5.87 -3.42 16.47
N ILE A 15 -5.12 -2.80 17.38
CA ILE A 15 -3.87 -2.11 17.08
C ILE A 15 -2.73 -3.09 17.38
N ASN A 16 -1.97 -3.46 16.35
CA ASN A 16 -0.82 -4.33 16.54
C ASN A 16 0.35 -3.56 17.17
N GLU A 17 1.15 -4.25 17.98
CA GLU A 17 2.35 -3.65 18.62
C GLU A 17 3.35 -3.09 17.60
N GLU A 18 3.33 -3.58 16.36
CA GLU A 18 4.14 -3.08 15.26
C GLU A 18 3.89 -1.59 14.94
N ILE A 19 2.74 -1.05 15.35
CA ILE A 19 2.41 0.38 15.26
C ILE A 19 3.41 1.24 16.04
N LEU A 20 3.93 0.73 17.16
CA LEU A 20 4.92 1.43 17.98
C LEU A 20 6.26 1.62 17.25
N SER A 21 6.53 0.80 16.23
CA SER A 21 7.71 0.94 15.38
C SER A 21 7.58 2.05 14.34
N ILE A 22 6.38 2.61 14.17
CA ILE A 22 6.09 3.70 13.22
C ILE A 22 6.02 5.00 14.02
N PRO A 23 7.04 5.89 13.92
CA PRO A 23 7.14 7.08 14.77
C PRO A 23 5.91 7.98 14.73
N GLU A 24 5.32 8.16 13.53
CA GLU A 24 4.14 9.01 13.33
C GLU A 24 2.91 8.47 14.08
N LEU A 25 2.76 7.16 14.19
CA LEU A 25 1.64 6.52 14.90
C LEU A 25 1.91 6.43 16.40
N SER A 26 3.17 6.17 16.79
CA SER A 26 3.59 6.19 18.20
C SER A 26 3.38 7.55 18.87
N ILE A 27 3.64 8.64 18.15
CA ILE A 27 3.37 10.00 18.64
C ILE A 27 1.89 10.20 18.94
N LEU A 28 0.98 9.67 18.11
CA LEU A 28 -0.45 9.81 18.34
C LEU A 28 -0.93 9.08 19.60
N LEU A 29 -0.39 7.89 19.88
CA LEU A 29 -0.69 7.15 21.12
C LEU A 29 -0.29 7.95 22.38
N GLN A 30 0.84 8.64 22.32
CA GLN A 30 1.32 9.45 23.44
C GLN A 30 0.53 10.76 23.60
N LYS A 31 0.16 11.38 22.48
CA LYS A 31 -0.49 12.70 22.48
C LYS A 31 -1.98 12.62 22.79
N TYR A 32 -2.65 11.53 22.39
CA TYR A 32 -4.10 11.34 22.49
C TYR A 32 -4.48 10.05 23.23
N PRO A 33 -4.06 9.84 24.49
CA PRO A 33 -4.22 8.56 25.18
C PRO A 33 -5.67 8.16 25.47
N LYS A 34 -6.65 9.10 25.33
CA LYS A 34 -8.07 8.85 25.55
C LYS A 34 -8.85 8.69 24.23
N ASP A 35 -8.35 9.28 23.16
CA ASP A 35 -9.02 9.35 21.85
C ASP A 35 -8.29 8.58 20.78
N ASP A 36 -7.24 7.84 21.14
CA ASP A 36 -6.37 7.10 20.24
C ASP A 36 -7.18 6.13 19.34
N ILE A 37 -8.11 5.37 19.93
CA ILE A 37 -8.95 4.42 19.20
C ILE A 37 -9.77 5.12 18.10
N ASN A 38 -10.34 6.29 18.39
CA ASN A 38 -11.15 7.04 17.42
C ASN A 38 -10.26 7.62 16.31
N ILE A 39 -9.08 8.12 16.65
CA ILE A 39 -8.10 8.61 15.68
C ILE A 39 -7.65 7.46 14.77
N PHE A 40 -7.35 6.28 15.33
CA PHE A 40 -6.93 5.15 14.52
C PHE A 40 -8.05 4.56 13.65
N LYS A 41 -9.31 4.55 14.14
CA LYS A 41 -10.48 4.21 13.31
C LYS A 41 -10.63 5.19 12.14
N TYR A 42 -10.50 6.49 12.41
CA TYR A 42 -10.53 7.50 11.38
C TYR A 42 -9.44 7.29 10.33
N ILE A 43 -8.17 7.11 10.76
CA ILE A 43 -7.05 6.85 9.86
C ILE A 43 -7.28 5.58 9.05
N TYR A 44 -7.73 4.49 9.69
CA TYR A 44 -8.00 3.23 9.03
C TYR A 44 -9.04 3.40 7.92
N HIS A 45 -10.22 3.92 8.23
CA HIS A 45 -11.31 4.07 7.27
C HIS A 45 -11.00 5.07 6.16
N LEU A 46 -10.22 6.11 6.46
CA LEU A 46 -9.79 7.09 5.45
C LEU A 46 -8.77 6.51 4.48
N THR A 47 -7.91 5.61 4.95
CA THR A 47 -6.78 5.11 4.15
C THR A 47 -7.05 3.79 3.46
N LYS A 48 -8.04 3.02 3.93
CA LYS A 48 -8.39 1.72 3.37
C LYS A 48 -9.31 1.88 2.16
N LEU A 49 -8.95 1.26 1.03
CA LEU A 49 -9.69 1.36 -0.23
C LEU A 49 -10.86 0.37 -0.35
N ASP A 50 -10.91 -0.66 0.49
CA ASP A 50 -11.90 -1.76 0.48
C ASP A 50 -12.73 -1.84 1.78
N GLY A 51 -12.85 -0.73 2.50
CA GLY A 51 -13.60 -0.65 3.76
C GLY A 51 -15.06 -0.19 3.59
N ALA A 52 -15.80 -0.12 4.70
CA ALA A 52 -17.22 0.28 4.74
C ALA A 52 -17.51 1.66 4.13
N TYR A 53 -16.49 2.52 4.04
CA TYR A 53 -16.62 3.87 3.47
C TYR A 53 -15.98 3.99 2.09
N SER A 54 -15.62 2.88 1.45
CA SER A 54 -14.93 2.89 0.14
C SER A 54 -15.81 3.35 -1.02
N GLU A 55 -17.13 3.30 -0.86
CA GLU A 55 -18.11 3.73 -1.89
C GLU A 55 -18.21 5.26 -2.02
N PHE A 56 -17.76 6.01 -1.01
CA PHE A 56 -17.80 7.47 -1.02
C PHE A 56 -16.55 8.05 -1.69
N ALA A 57 -16.70 9.19 -2.36
CA ALA A 57 -15.57 9.99 -2.84
C ALA A 57 -14.66 10.40 -1.65
N GLU A 58 -13.37 10.64 -1.88
CA GLU A 58 -12.40 10.87 -0.80
C GLU A 58 -12.80 12.04 0.11
N GLU A 59 -13.27 13.14 -0.49
CA GLU A 59 -13.70 14.34 0.23
C GLU A 59 -14.96 14.10 1.08
N GLU A 60 -15.96 13.43 0.51
CA GLU A 60 -17.19 13.07 1.21
C GLU A 60 -16.92 12.07 2.36
N ARG A 61 -16.08 11.09 2.10
CA ARG A 61 -15.61 10.13 3.11
C ARG A 61 -14.93 10.82 4.28
N GLU A 62 -14.08 11.80 4.02
CA GLU A 62 -13.39 12.57 5.04
C GLU A 62 -14.37 13.33 5.93
N GLU A 63 -15.40 13.95 5.34
CA GLU A 63 -16.45 14.66 6.10
C GLU A 63 -17.28 13.73 6.97
N ILE A 64 -17.70 12.58 6.45
CA ILE A 64 -18.46 11.58 7.20
C ILE A 64 -17.62 11.08 8.37
N LEU A 65 -16.36 10.70 8.13
CA LEU A 65 -15.49 10.19 9.18
C LEU A 65 -15.15 11.24 10.25
N LYS A 66 -15.06 12.51 9.90
CA LYS A 66 -14.92 13.61 10.88
C LYS A 66 -16.13 13.73 11.79
N LYS A 67 -17.34 13.50 11.28
CA LYS A 67 -18.57 13.49 12.09
C LYS A 67 -18.61 12.29 13.02
N ASP A 68 -18.21 11.12 12.54
CA ASP A 68 -18.31 9.86 13.27
C ASP A 68 -17.25 9.74 14.36
N TYR A 69 -16.01 10.10 14.05
CA TYR A 69 -14.86 9.87 14.93
C TYR A 69 -14.19 11.15 15.46
N GLY A 70 -14.52 12.32 14.89
CA GLY A 70 -13.78 13.58 15.14
C GLY A 70 -14.39 14.52 16.17
N LYS A 71 -15.44 14.14 16.91
CA LYS A 71 -16.24 15.08 17.75
C LYS A 71 -15.44 15.93 18.72
N ASN A 72 -14.28 15.45 19.20
CA ASN A 72 -13.43 16.17 20.18
C ASN A 72 -11.98 16.29 19.71
N ILE A 73 -11.69 15.97 18.45
CA ILE A 73 -10.33 15.84 17.94
C ILE A 73 -10.10 16.85 16.82
N LYS A 74 -8.99 17.60 16.92
CA LYS A 74 -8.56 18.49 15.84
C LYS A 74 -7.97 17.66 14.70
N MET A 75 -8.82 17.16 13.79
CA MET A 75 -8.39 16.30 12.67
C MET A 75 -7.38 16.96 11.72
N ASN A 76 -7.26 18.30 11.77
CA ASN A 76 -6.24 19.05 11.02
C ASN A 76 -4.91 19.18 11.78
N ASP A 77 -4.74 18.50 12.94
CA ASP A 77 -3.47 18.47 13.64
C ASP A 77 -2.37 17.86 12.74
N ALA A 78 -1.21 18.49 12.72
CA ALA A 78 -0.10 18.10 11.86
C ALA A 78 0.35 16.65 12.10
N ASP A 79 0.29 16.15 13.33
CA ASP A 79 0.67 14.78 13.66
C ASP A 79 -0.33 13.77 13.09
N ILE A 80 -1.64 14.08 13.12
CA ILE A 80 -2.68 13.24 12.51
C ILE A 80 -2.52 13.22 10.99
N VAL A 81 -2.33 14.38 10.36
CA VAL A 81 -2.10 14.48 8.91
C VAL A 81 -0.85 13.71 8.49
N ASN A 82 0.25 13.83 9.23
CA ASN A 82 1.48 13.08 8.96
C ASN A 82 1.26 11.56 9.10
N ALA A 83 0.52 11.13 10.10
CA ALA A 83 0.18 9.72 10.30
C ALA A 83 -0.68 9.17 9.15
N ILE A 84 -1.71 9.92 8.71
CA ILE A 84 -2.52 9.56 7.55
C ILE A 84 -1.66 9.39 6.29
N GLN A 85 -0.79 10.36 6.00
CA GLN A 85 0.12 10.29 4.86
C GLN A 85 1.06 9.09 4.95
N LYS A 86 1.54 8.79 6.15
CA LYS A 86 2.41 7.62 6.38
C LYS A 86 1.69 6.32 6.10
N VAL A 87 0.47 6.17 6.64
CA VAL A 87 -0.35 4.96 6.44
C VAL A 87 -0.75 4.81 4.97
N LYS A 88 -1.17 5.89 4.29
CA LYS A 88 -1.44 5.87 2.83
C LYS A 88 -0.21 5.38 2.05
N LYS A 89 0.99 5.87 2.36
CA LYS A 89 2.23 5.42 1.70
C LYS A 89 2.52 3.95 1.96
N LEU A 90 2.30 3.48 3.18
CA LEU A 90 2.48 2.07 3.53
C LEU A 90 1.51 1.17 2.76
N TYR A 91 0.21 1.51 2.73
CA TYR A 91 -0.78 0.74 1.97
C TYR A 91 -0.51 0.76 0.46
N ASN A 92 -0.11 1.91 -0.09
CA ASN A 92 0.25 2.00 -1.51
C ASN A 92 1.47 1.13 -1.83
N SER A 93 2.47 1.09 -0.95
CA SER A 93 3.61 0.20 -1.13
C SER A 93 3.22 -1.28 -1.05
N MET A 94 2.26 -1.65 -0.20
CA MET A 94 1.73 -3.02 -0.11
C MET A 94 0.96 -3.43 -1.37
N GLN A 95 0.08 -2.58 -1.86
CA GLN A 95 -0.68 -2.84 -3.09
C GLN A 95 0.25 -2.98 -4.28
N LEU A 96 1.23 -2.09 -4.40
CA LEU A 96 2.22 -2.14 -5.46
C LEU A 96 3.04 -3.43 -5.38
N TYR A 97 3.47 -3.85 -4.19
CA TYR A 97 4.17 -5.12 -4.00
C TYR A 97 3.32 -6.33 -4.40
N ARG A 98 2.03 -6.36 -4.01
CA ARG A 98 1.10 -7.41 -4.41
C ARG A 98 0.86 -7.42 -5.93
N ALA A 99 0.71 -6.24 -6.53
CA ALA A 99 0.57 -6.11 -7.97
C ALA A 99 1.80 -6.66 -8.70
N ILE A 100 3.01 -6.31 -8.25
CA ILE A 100 4.28 -6.83 -8.79
C ILE A 100 4.35 -8.35 -8.66
N THR A 101 4.07 -8.90 -7.48
CA THR A 101 4.12 -10.35 -7.24
C THR A 101 3.12 -11.11 -8.09
N SER A 102 1.89 -10.58 -8.24
CA SER A 102 0.86 -11.17 -9.09
C SER A 102 1.24 -11.10 -10.57
N ALA A 103 1.78 -9.97 -11.02
CA ALA A 103 2.23 -9.79 -12.40
C ALA A 103 3.39 -10.74 -12.75
N LYS A 104 4.35 -10.91 -11.85
CA LYS A 104 5.44 -11.90 -12.01
C LYS A 104 4.88 -13.30 -12.20
N ARG A 105 3.99 -13.74 -11.32
CA ARG A 105 3.40 -15.07 -11.39
C ARG A 105 2.64 -15.30 -12.70
N VAL A 106 1.89 -14.31 -13.18
CA VAL A 106 1.20 -14.40 -14.46
C VAL A 106 2.20 -14.49 -15.61
N LEU A 107 3.24 -13.68 -15.59
CA LEU A 107 4.29 -13.66 -16.60
C LEU A 107 5.03 -15.02 -16.66
N ASP A 108 5.41 -15.58 -15.53
CA ASP A 108 6.06 -16.89 -15.44
C ASP A 108 5.17 -17.99 -16.03
N ASN A 109 3.88 -18.00 -15.69
CA ASN A 109 2.92 -18.95 -16.25
C ASN A 109 2.78 -18.81 -17.78
N LEU A 110 2.78 -17.59 -18.29
CA LEU A 110 2.74 -17.31 -19.71
C LEU A 110 4.01 -17.82 -20.43
N ILE A 111 5.17 -17.56 -19.86
CA ILE A 111 6.46 -18.03 -20.40
C ILE A 111 6.48 -19.55 -20.45
N LEU A 112 6.11 -20.22 -19.36
CA LEU A 112 6.05 -21.68 -19.29
C LEU A 112 5.07 -22.26 -20.33
N SER A 113 3.90 -21.63 -20.49
CA SER A 113 2.91 -22.05 -21.49
C SER A 113 3.42 -21.89 -22.91
N SER A 114 4.22 -20.84 -23.20
CA SER A 114 4.80 -20.63 -24.52
C SER A 114 5.91 -21.63 -24.86
N GLN A 115 6.70 -22.02 -23.87
CA GLN A 115 7.78 -23.01 -24.03
C GLN A 115 7.25 -24.41 -24.34
N ALA A 116 6.03 -24.71 -23.90
CA ALA A 116 5.37 -26.00 -24.15
C ALA A 116 4.75 -26.10 -25.54
N GLN A 117 4.73 -25.02 -26.33
CA GLN A 117 4.10 -25.01 -27.67
C GLN A 117 5.15 -25.24 -28.76
N GLU A 118 4.91 -26.23 -29.60
CA GLU A 118 5.70 -26.44 -30.84
C GLU A 118 5.38 -25.32 -31.85
N ILE A 119 6.44 -24.81 -32.49
CA ILE A 119 6.28 -23.78 -33.53
C ILE A 119 5.89 -24.45 -34.84
N SER A 120 4.77 -24.03 -35.42
CA SER A 120 4.29 -24.48 -36.72
C SER A 120 4.16 -23.30 -37.69
N PHE A 121 4.55 -23.51 -38.94
CA PHE A 121 4.52 -22.51 -40.01
C PHE A 121 3.44 -22.85 -41.05
N GLY A 122 2.93 -21.83 -41.74
CA GLY A 122 1.92 -21.98 -42.77
C GLY A 122 0.60 -21.26 -42.44
N LYS A 123 -0.42 -21.41 -43.28
CA LYS A 123 -1.72 -20.73 -43.11
C LYS A 123 -2.44 -21.10 -41.82
N GLU A 124 -2.25 -22.33 -41.34
CA GLU A 124 -2.83 -22.83 -40.08
C GLU A 124 -1.80 -22.91 -38.96
N GLY A 125 -0.60 -22.36 -39.19
CA GLY A 125 0.48 -22.34 -38.19
C GLY A 125 0.27 -21.31 -37.08
N ASN A 126 0.90 -21.55 -35.94
CA ASN A 126 0.81 -20.70 -34.75
C ASN A 126 1.93 -19.67 -34.67
N TYR A 127 2.83 -19.55 -35.64
CA TYR A 127 4.00 -18.65 -35.59
C TYR A 127 3.62 -17.20 -35.33
N ALA A 128 2.64 -16.65 -36.06
CA ALA A 128 2.21 -15.26 -35.89
C ALA A 128 1.64 -14.99 -34.48
N ASN A 129 0.90 -15.95 -33.94
CA ASN A 129 0.33 -15.89 -32.61
C ASN A 129 1.44 -15.94 -31.54
N LEU A 130 2.43 -16.81 -31.71
CA LEU A 130 3.59 -16.91 -30.81
C LEU A 130 4.47 -15.66 -30.86
N PHE A 131 4.65 -15.07 -32.04
CA PHE A 131 5.38 -13.81 -32.18
C PHE A 131 4.67 -12.65 -31.48
N ASN A 132 3.36 -12.49 -31.68
CA ASN A 132 2.57 -11.50 -30.97
C ASN A 132 2.58 -11.73 -29.46
N PHE A 133 2.56 -12.98 -29.05
CA PHE A 133 2.64 -13.37 -27.64
C PHE A 133 4.01 -12.99 -27.04
N ALA A 134 5.11 -13.27 -27.73
CA ALA A 134 6.46 -12.86 -27.30
C ALA A 134 6.57 -11.34 -27.16
N THR A 135 6.03 -10.56 -28.10
CA THR A 135 6.00 -9.09 -28.02
C THR A 135 5.18 -8.61 -26.83
N ASN A 136 4.08 -9.26 -26.50
CA ASN A 136 3.28 -8.91 -25.33
C ASN A 136 3.98 -9.27 -24.01
N ILE A 137 4.76 -10.35 -23.97
CA ILE A 137 5.62 -10.69 -22.83
C ILE A 137 6.66 -9.59 -22.61
N GLU A 138 7.35 -9.15 -23.67
CA GLU A 138 8.34 -8.08 -23.59
C GLU A 138 7.76 -6.79 -22.99
N LYS A 139 6.62 -6.32 -23.50
CA LYS A 139 5.90 -5.14 -22.96
C LYS A 139 5.49 -5.35 -21.49
N SER A 140 5.07 -6.55 -21.14
CA SER A 140 4.70 -6.88 -19.76
C SER A 140 5.90 -6.86 -18.82
N MET A 141 7.06 -7.34 -19.28
CA MET A 141 8.33 -7.29 -18.55
C MET A 141 8.78 -5.85 -18.32
N GLU A 142 8.68 -4.99 -19.34
CA GLU A 142 9.02 -3.57 -19.23
C GLU A 142 8.12 -2.87 -18.21
N SER A 143 6.82 -3.11 -18.27
CA SER A 143 5.86 -2.58 -17.31
C SER A 143 6.15 -3.06 -15.88
N LEU A 144 6.48 -4.33 -15.70
CA LEU A 144 6.86 -4.90 -14.41
C LEU A 144 8.12 -4.25 -13.86
N ASN A 145 9.16 -4.07 -14.68
CA ASN A 145 10.39 -3.38 -14.28
C ASN A 145 10.13 -1.94 -13.82
N ASN A 146 9.21 -1.23 -14.47
CA ASN A 146 8.83 0.11 -14.07
C ASN A 146 8.11 0.11 -12.71
N LEU A 147 7.21 -0.84 -12.47
CA LEU A 147 6.55 -1.01 -11.16
C LEU A 147 7.56 -1.34 -10.05
N GLU A 148 8.55 -2.18 -10.31
CA GLU A 148 9.62 -2.51 -9.36
C GLU A 148 10.49 -1.30 -9.02
N LYS A 149 10.85 -0.48 -10.01
CA LYS A 149 11.57 0.78 -9.77
C LYS A 149 10.78 1.72 -8.87
N MET A 150 9.50 1.92 -9.15
CA MET A 150 8.61 2.73 -8.32
C MET A 150 8.54 2.20 -6.87
N TYR A 151 8.46 0.88 -6.69
CA TYR A 151 8.44 0.27 -5.37
C TYR A 151 9.74 0.49 -4.60
N ILE A 152 10.89 0.33 -5.25
CA ILE A 152 12.21 0.56 -4.64
C ILE A 152 12.36 2.03 -4.23
N GLU A 153 11.92 2.98 -5.05
CA GLU A 153 11.96 4.41 -4.74
C GLU A 153 11.08 4.75 -3.54
N LEU A 154 9.88 4.19 -3.47
CA LEU A 154 8.98 4.36 -2.32
C LEU A 154 9.62 3.85 -1.01
N ILE A 155 10.23 2.66 -1.03
CA ILE A 155 10.91 2.11 0.15
C ILE A 155 12.09 2.98 0.57
N LYS A 156 12.91 3.46 -0.38
CA LYS A 156 14.04 4.35 -0.09
C LYS A 156 13.57 5.65 0.60
N GLN A 157 12.49 6.26 0.11
CA GLN A 157 11.93 7.47 0.72
C GLN A 157 11.44 7.25 2.15
N VAL A 158 10.86 6.08 2.44
CA VAL A 158 10.41 5.71 3.79
C VAL A 158 11.61 5.53 4.74
N ARG A 159 12.68 4.85 4.30
CA ARG A 159 13.90 4.61 5.10
C ARG A 159 14.66 5.89 5.42
N ILE A 160 14.84 6.79 4.45
CA ILE A 160 15.62 8.02 4.64
C ILE A 160 14.98 8.94 5.70
N LYS A 161 13.65 9.02 5.73
CA LYS A 161 12.95 9.84 6.74
C LYS A 161 13.00 9.23 8.15
N GLY A 162 12.99 7.89 8.26
CA GLY A 162 13.14 7.21 9.55
C GLY A 162 14.53 7.42 10.19
N ASN A 163 15.59 7.28 9.40
CA ASN A 163 16.97 7.42 9.90
C ASN A 163 17.33 8.86 10.31
N LYS A 164 16.73 9.89 9.72
CA LYS A 164 16.99 11.28 10.13
C LYS A 164 16.43 11.62 11.51
N LYS A 165 15.35 10.98 11.96
CA LYS A 165 14.83 11.20 13.34
C LYS A 165 15.67 10.48 14.40
N LEU A 166 16.16 9.28 14.12
CA LEU A 166 17.04 8.52 15.05
C LEU A 166 18.38 9.22 15.32
N SER A 167 18.92 9.99 14.37
CA SER A 167 20.17 10.72 14.57
C SER A 167 20.02 12.00 15.42
N TYR A 168 18.79 12.50 15.62
CA TYR A 168 18.54 13.70 16.41
C TYR A 168 18.41 13.40 17.92
N ASP A 169 17.90 12.22 18.27
CA ASP A 169 17.71 11.79 19.66
C ASP A 169 19.00 11.25 20.33
N GLN A 170 20.05 10.98 19.54
CA GLN A 170 21.37 10.57 20.07
C GLN A 170 22.29 11.73 20.45
N LYS A 171 21.83 12.98 20.32
CA LYS A 171 22.62 14.19 20.67
C LYS A 171 22.07 14.97 21.87
N LYS A 172 21.36 14.30 22.80
CA LYS A 172 21.02 14.88 24.10
C LYS A 172 21.66 14.10 25.23
#